data_d7fbce798961e1bcc5df13128a177c92
#
_entry.id   d7fbce798961e1bcc5df13128a177c92
#
_cell.length_a   1.000
_cell.length_b   1.000
_cell.length_c   1.000
_cell.angle_alpha   90.00
_cell.angle_beta   90.00
_cell.angle_gamma   90.00
#
_symmetry.space_group_name_H-M   'P 1'
#
loop_
_entity.id
_entity.type
_entity.pdbx_description
1 polymer ?
#
loop_
_entity_poly.entity_id
_entity_poly.type
_entity_poly.pdbx_seq_one_letter_code
_entity_poly.pdbx_strand_id
1 'polypeptide(L)'
;MQRREFIQLVGAGAAATTLVGCASTQIDAKNAKVLVIGGGYGGATAAKYVRKFSNYTADVTLIEPNQNFISCPLSNLVIGGSKKMEDITVSYAGLSKNHGVKLVKDYVVSVDVAKRQVKLAGGSTLFYDRLIVSPGIDLTYDKLPGMLKPNAQNEVLHAWKAGEQTVGLRKQLESMKNGGVFAISIPLAPYRCPPGPYERACQVANYLKQNNPRGKVLILDANQDVTSKGALFKKVYEEEF
;
A
#
# COMPACT_ATOMS: atom_id res chain seq x y z
N MET A 1 6.19 34.86 21.07
CA MET A 1 5.97 35.05 19.60
C MET A 1 4.55 34.65 19.28
N GLN A 2 3.71 35.60 18.87
CA GLN A 2 2.32 35.33 18.56
C GLN A 2 2.20 34.70 17.16
N ARG A 3 1.17 33.89 16.94
CA ARG A 3 0.92 33.14 15.69
C ARG A 3 0.91 34.05 14.44
N ARG A 4 0.52 35.30 14.60
CA ARG A 4 0.52 36.33 13.55
C ARG A 4 1.93 36.77 13.14
N GLU A 5 2.83 36.92 14.10
CA GLU A 5 4.23 37.31 13.85
C GLU A 5 5.01 36.20 13.14
N PHE A 6 4.71 34.93 13.47
CA PHE A 6 5.29 33.78 12.79
C PHE A 6 4.84 33.71 11.30
N ILE A 7 3.56 33.95 11.03
CA ILE A 7 3.02 33.94 9.65
C ILE A 7 3.60 35.09 8.81
N GLN A 8 3.80 36.28 9.40
CA GLN A 8 4.43 37.42 8.71
C GLN A 8 5.92 37.18 8.43
N LEU A 9 6.66 36.56 9.34
CA LEU A 9 8.08 36.22 9.14
C LEU A 9 8.24 35.13 8.06
N VAL A 10 7.40 34.10 8.06
CA VAL A 10 7.42 33.05 7.05
C VAL A 10 6.97 33.59 5.67
N GLY A 11 6.00 34.52 5.65
CA GLY A 11 5.55 35.17 4.41
C GLY A 11 6.63 36.06 3.79
N ALA A 12 7.36 36.84 4.58
CA ALA A 12 8.44 37.68 4.10
C ALA A 12 9.67 36.86 3.64
N GLY A 13 10.00 35.78 4.34
CA GLY A 13 11.06 34.86 3.94
C GLY A 13 10.76 34.10 2.65
N ALA A 14 9.50 33.69 2.44
CA ALA A 14 9.06 33.02 1.22
C ALA A 14 9.10 33.93 -0.01
N ALA A 15 8.79 35.22 0.14
CA ALA A 15 8.84 36.18 -0.97
C ALA A 15 10.28 36.46 -1.44
N ALA A 16 11.27 36.45 -0.54
CA ALA A 16 12.67 36.67 -0.90
C ALA A 16 13.32 35.44 -1.58
N THR A 17 12.87 34.22 -1.25
CA THR A 17 13.40 32.99 -1.83
C THR A 17 12.79 32.65 -3.20
N THR A 18 11.61 33.20 -3.53
CA THR A 18 10.96 32.95 -4.83
C THR A 18 11.65 33.69 -5.99
N LEU A 19 12.47 34.72 -5.73
CA LEU A 19 13.20 35.45 -6.78
C LEU A 19 14.55 34.79 -7.17
N VAL A 20 15.09 33.88 -6.37
CA VAL A 20 16.35 33.17 -6.67
C VAL A 20 16.10 31.73 -7.19
N GLY A 21 14.87 31.22 -7.06
CA GLY A 21 14.51 29.84 -7.38
C GLY A 21 14.05 29.58 -8.82
N CYS A 22 13.94 30.58 -9.68
CA CYS A 22 13.39 30.43 -11.04
C CYS A 22 14.42 30.29 -12.16
N ALA A 23 15.66 29.89 -11.86
CA ALA A 23 16.53 29.31 -12.88
C ALA A 23 16.34 27.79 -12.97
N SER A 24 15.13 27.28 -12.76
CA SER A 24 14.79 25.93 -13.19
C SER A 24 14.77 25.96 -14.72
N THR A 25 15.70 25.29 -15.37
CA THR A 25 15.58 24.90 -16.78
C THR A 25 14.12 24.49 -16.98
N GLN A 26 13.35 25.31 -17.73
CA GLN A 26 11.99 24.93 -18.11
C GLN A 26 12.12 23.63 -18.89
N ILE A 27 11.84 22.53 -18.21
CA ILE A 27 11.73 21.26 -18.92
C ILE A 27 10.45 21.38 -19.71
N ASP A 28 10.60 21.41 -21.02
CA ASP A 28 9.44 21.35 -21.91
C ASP A 28 8.65 20.11 -21.52
N ALA A 29 7.39 20.29 -21.13
CA ALA A 29 6.52 19.18 -20.77
C ALA A 29 6.36 18.20 -21.96
N LYS A 30 6.59 18.67 -23.15
CA LYS A 30 6.61 17.89 -24.38
C LYS A 30 7.86 16.99 -24.40
N ASN A 31 7.63 15.69 -24.39
CA ASN A 31 8.66 14.63 -24.34
C ASN A 31 9.46 14.52 -23.03
N ALA A 32 9.03 15.19 -21.95
CA ALA A 32 9.68 15.03 -20.64
C ALA A 32 9.68 13.55 -20.22
N LYS A 33 10.87 13.05 -19.83
CA LYS A 33 11.05 11.69 -19.31
C LYS A 33 10.63 11.62 -17.84
N VAL A 34 9.55 10.95 -17.58
CA VAL A 34 9.02 10.76 -16.21
C VAL A 34 9.18 9.31 -15.80
N LEU A 35 10.00 9.05 -14.78
CA LEU A 35 10.08 7.72 -14.17
C LEU A 35 9.14 7.67 -12.96
N VAL A 36 8.42 6.57 -12.84
CA VAL A 36 7.56 6.26 -11.69
C VAL A 36 8.07 4.97 -11.07
N ILE A 37 8.48 5.03 -9.80
CA ILE A 37 8.94 3.86 -9.04
C ILE A 37 7.77 3.32 -8.23
N GLY A 38 7.38 2.06 -8.49
CA GLY A 38 6.31 1.35 -7.82
C GLY A 38 4.95 1.50 -8.49
N GLY A 39 4.30 0.36 -8.74
CA GLY A 39 3.02 0.22 -9.46
C GLY A 39 1.79 0.11 -8.56
N GLY A 40 1.88 0.44 -7.28
CA GLY A 40 0.73 0.49 -6.37
C GLY A 40 -0.29 1.56 -6.75
N TYR A 41 -1.28 1.80 -5.89
CA TYR A 41 -2.31 2.81 -6.12
C TYR A 41 -1.75 4.18 -6.49
N GLY A 42 -0.72 4.66 -5.77
CA GLY A 42 -0.11 5.96 -6.04
C GLY A 42 0.61 6.00 -7.38
N GLY A 43 1.55 5.09 -7.62
CA GLY A 43 2.40 5.12 -8.80
C GLY A 43 1.65 4.79 -10.10
N ALA A 44 0.78 3.77 -10.11
CA ALA A 44 -0.04 3.45 -11.27
C ALA A 44 -0.98 4.60 -11.66
N THR A 45 -1.60 5.24 -10.64
CA THR A 45 -2.42 6.43 -10.84
C THR A 45 -1.59 7.59 -11.38
N ALA A 46 -0.44 7.88 -10.78
CA ALA A 46 0.45 8.94 -11.23
C ALA A 46 0.89 8.71 -12.69
N ALA A 47 1.35 7.51 -13.04
CA ALA A 47 1.77 7.17 -14.39
C ALA A 47 0.64 7.42 -15.42
N LYS A 48 -0.57 6.97 -15.13
CA LYS A 48 -1.75 7.20 -15.96
C LYS A 48 -2.03 8.69 -16.15
N TYR A 49 -2.10 9.44 -15.05
CA TYR A 49 -2.55 10.84 -15.12
C TYR A 49 -1.48 11.78 -15.63
N VAL A 50 -0.20 11.50 -15.42
CA VAL A 50 0.89 12.25 -16.09
C VAL A 50 0.75 12.12 -17.60
N ARG A 51 0.50 10.92 -18.13
CA ARG A 51 0.22 10.73 -19.57
C ARG A 51 -0.99 11.54 -20.02
N LYS A 52 -2.12 11.43 -19.31
CA LYS A 52 -3.36 12.14 -19.67
C LYS A 52 -3.20 13.65 -19.63
N PHE A 53 -2.65 14.21 -18.56
CA PHE A 53 -2.55 15.66 -18.36
C PHE A 53 -1.47 16.32 -19.23
N SER A 54 -0.50 15.54 -19.70
CA SER A 54 0.45 16.00 -20.72
C SER A 54 -0.08 15.87 -22.15
N ASN A 55 -1.37 15.58 -22.35
CA ASN A 55 -1.92 15.23 -23.66
C ASN A 55 -1.11 14.13 -24.37
N TYR A 56 -0.65 13.16 -23.59
CA TYR A 56 0.17 12.02 -24.04
C TYR A 56 1.52 12.40 -24.64
N THR A 57 2.04 13.59 -24.37
CA THR A 57 3.36 14.03 -24.85
C THR A 57 4.51 13.60 -23.93
N ALA A 58 4.32 13.51 -22.61
CA ALA A 58 5.35 13.04 -21.69
C ALA A 58 5.70 11.55 -21.92
N ASP A 59 6.98 11.22 -21.88
CA ASP A 59 7.45 9.82 -21.93
C ASP A 59 7.46 9.23 -20.51
N VAL A 60 6.46 8.42 -20.17
CA VAL A 60 6.29 7.87 -18.83
C VAL A 60 6.69 6.41 -18.77
N THR A 61 7.62 6.09 -17.87
CA THR A 61 8.05 4.72 -17.58
C THR A 61 7.71 4.37 -16.14
N LEU A 62 6.96 3.28 -15.96
CA LEU A 62 6.66 2.67 -14.66
C LEU A 62 7.61 1.52 -14.40
N ILE A 63 8.36 1.58 -13.29
CA ILE A 63 9.27 0.52 -12.82
C ILE A 63 8.56 -0.22 -11.70
N GLU A 64 8.24 -1.50 -11.93
CA GLU A 64 7.51 -2.34 -10.98
C GLU A 64 7.94 -3.81 -11.17
N PRO A 65 8.45 -4.47 -10.12
CA PRO A 65 8.92 -5.85 -10.25
C PRO A 65 7.80 -6.88 -10.46
N ASN A 66 6.59 -6.59 -9.99
CA ASN A 66 5.47 -7.50 -10.11
C ASN A 66 4.77 -7.36 -11.47
N GLN A 67 4.24 -8.47 -11.97
CA GLN A 67 3.49 -8.48 -13.23
C GLN A 67 2.10 -7.86 -13.10
N ASN A 68 1.50 -7.99 -11.92
CA ASN A 68 0.16 -7.53 -11.62
C ASN A 68 0.14 -6.76 -10.31
N PHE A 69 -0.75 -5.82 -10.19
CA PHE A 69 -1.12 -5.18 -8.94
C PHE A 69 -2.15 -6.02 -8.20
N ILE A 70 -1.97 -6.22 -6.89
CA ILE A 70 -2.95 -6.88 -6.02
C ILE A 70 -3.41 -5.88 -4.96
N SER A 71 -4.72 -5.67 -4.87
CA SER A 71 -5.32 -4.70 -3.97
C SER A 71 -5.30 -5.17 -2.52
N CYS A 72 -4.41 -4.62 -1.69
CA CYS A 72 -4.34 -4.93 -0.27
C CYS A 72 -5.64 -4.59 0.50
N PRO A 73 -6.28 -3.43 0.33
CA PRO A 73 -7.54 -3.12 1.02
C PRO A 73 -8.67 -4.13 0.77
N LEU A 74 -8.69 -4.77 -0.39
CA LEU A 74 -9.70 -5.77 -0.74
C LEU A 74 -9.35 -7.20 -0.26
N SER A 75 -8.16 -7.42 0.30
CA SER A 75 -7.73 -8.77 0.72
C SER A 75 -8.59 -9.36 1.84
N ASN A 76 -9.17 -8.52 2.71
CA ASN A 76 -10.11 -8.99 3.73
C ASN A 76 -11.35 -9.67 3.13
N LEU A 77 -11.82 -9.22 1.96
CA LEU A 77 -12.94 -9.85 1.24
C LEU A 77 -12.58 -11.22 0.69
N VAL A 78 -11.30 -11.42 0.33
CA VAL A 78 -10.81 -12.76 -0.08
C VAL A 78 -10.70 -13.68 1.14
N ILE A 79 -10.15 -13.19 2.24
CA ILE A 79 -10.05 -13.97 3.48
C ILE A 79 -11.45 -14.37 3.95
N GLY A 80 -12.43 -13.46 3.96
CA GLY A 80 -13.82 -13.74 4.30
C GLY A 80 -14.59 -14.59 3.29
N GLY A 81 -14.08 -14.74 2.06
CA GLY A 81 -14.65 -15.62 1.02
C GLY A 81 -15.67 -14.97 0.10
N SER A 82 -15.91 -13.65 0.22
CA SER A 82 -16.82 -12.93 -0.68
C SER A 82 -16.18 -12.55 -2.02
N LYS A 83 -14.85 -12.64 -2.12
CA LYS A 83 -14.06 -12.43 -3.35
C LYS A 83 -12.98 -13.49 -3.52
N LYS A 84 -12.49 -13.63 -4.75
CA LYS A 84 -11.32 -14.43 -5.11
C LYS A 84 -10.11 -13.53 -5.36
N MET A 85 -8.92 -14.13 -5.45
CA MET A 85 -7.70 -13.38 -5.75
C MET A 85 -7.75 -12.70 -7.12
N GLU A 86 -8.41 -13.32 -8.09
CA GLU A 86 -8.58 -12.74 -9.43
C GLU A 86 -9.36 -11.43 -9.39
N ASP A 87 -10.37 -11.31 -8.52
CA ASP A 87 -11.21 -10.12 -8.39
C ASP A 87 -10.46 -8.89 -7.87
N ILE A 88 -9.33 -9.11 -7.18
CA ILE A 88 -8.52 -8.06 -6.58
C ILE A 88 -7.17 -7.88 -7.28
N THR A 89 -6.93 -8.61 -8.36
CA THR A 89 -5.69 -8.59 -9.14
C THR A 89 -5.91 -7.83 -10.45
N VAL A 90 -5.08 -6.84 -10.72
CA VAL A 90 -5.18 -5.98 -11.91
C VAL A 90 -3.86 -5.98 -12.67
N SER A 91 -3.92 -6.30 -13.96
CA SER A 91 -2.75 -6.26 -14.85
C SER A 91 -2.35 -4.83 -15.19
N TYR A 92 -1.04 -4.57 -15.24
CA TYR A 92 -0.49 -3.31 -15.74
C TYR A 92 -0.62 -3.13 -17.26
N ALA A 93 -1.00 -4.17 -18.01
CA ALA A 93 -1.16 -4.09 -19.45
C ALA A 93 -2.12 -2.98 -19.90
N GLY A 94 -3.13 -2.67 -19.09
CA GLY A 94 -4.05 -1.55 -19.35
C GLY A 94 -3.37 -0.18 -19.33
N LEU A 95 -2.35 0.04 -18.49
CA LEU A 95 -1.57 1.26 -18.48
C LEU A 95 -0.77 1.44 -19.77
N SER A 96 -0.15 0.35 -20.25
CA SER A 96 0.59 0.37 -21.52
C SER A 96 -0.33 0.55 -22.71
N LYS A 97 -1.34 -0.32 -22.85
CA LYS A 97 -2.24 -0.35 -24.00
C LYS A 97 -3.06 0.93 -24.16
N ASN A 98 -3.64 1.44 -23.07
CA ASN A 98 -4.61 2.52 -23.12
C ASN A 98 -4.00 3.90 -22.88
N HIS A 99 -2.82 3.96 -22.27
CA HIS A 99 -2.19 5.23 -21.87
C HIS A 99 -0.75 5.37 -22.37
N GLY A 100 -0.18 4.36 -23.05
CA GLY A 100 1.19 4.42 -23.58
C GLY A 100 2.25 4.51 -22.49
N VAL A 101 1.99 4.01 -21.28
CA VAL A 101 2.98 3.91 -20.21
C VAL A 101 3.93 2.76 -20.54
N LYS A 102 5.24 3.02 -20.54
CA LYS A 102 6.27 2.00 -20.66
C LYS A 102 6.39 1.24 -19.35
N LEU A 103 6.43 -0.08 -19.41
CA LEU A 103 6.54 -0.95 -18.23
C LEU A 103 7.94 -1.54 -18.18
N VAL A 104 8.63 -1.35 -17.05
CA VAL A 104 9.92 -1.97 -16.76
C VAL A 104 9.74 -2.88 -15.54
N LYS A 105 9.87 -4.20 -15.79
CA LYS A 105 9.74 -5.21 -14.74
C LYS A 105 11.09 -5.42 -14.07
N ASP A 106 11.41 -4.60 -13.08
CA ASP A 106 12.67 -4.67 -12.34
C ASP A 106 12.56 -3.98 -10.97
N TYR A 107 13.55 -4.22 -10.11
CA TYR A 107 13.72 -3.53 -8.84
C TYR A 107 14.66 -2.33 -9.00
N VAL A 108 14.33 -1.24 -8.30
CA VAL A 108 15.23 -0.09 -8.17
C VAL A 108 16.19 -0.36 -6.99
N VAL A 109 17.49 -0.27 -7.25
CA VAL A 109 18.52 -0.47 -6.21
C VAL A 109 19.12 0.84 -5.73
N SER A 110 19.14 1.89 -6.56
CA SER A 110 19.59 3.21 -6.12
C SER A 110 19.03 4.33 -6.99
N VAL A 111 18.98 5.53 -6.41
CA VAL A 111 18.60 6.78 -7.10
C VAL A 111 19.72 7.80 -6.90
N ASP A 112 20.31 8.30 -7.97
CA ASP A 112 21.22 9.43 -7.97
C ASP A 112 20.46 10.67 -8.42
N VAL A 113 20.10 11.50 -7.45
CA VAL A 113 19.29 12.71 -7.69
C VAL A 113 20.08 13.76 -8.46
N ALA A 114 21.38 13.89 -8.20
CA ALA A 114 22.23 14.88 -8.85
C ALA A 114 22.39 14.58 -10.35
N LYS A 115 22.56 13.30 -10.70
CA LYS A 115 22.67 12.85 -12.09
C LYS A 115 21.32 12.54 -12.73
N ARG A 116 20.22 12.63 -11.97
CA ARG A 116 18.87 12.27 -12.42
C ARG A 116 18.83 10.88 -13.05
N GLN A 117 19.35 9.89 -12.33
CA GLN A 117 19.42 8.51 -12.81
C GLN A 117 18.93 7.53 -11.74
N VAL A 118 18.37 6.43 -12.21
CA VAL A 118 17.89 5.31 -11.38
C VAL A 118 18.61 4.05 -11.85
N LYS A 119 19.27 3.34 -10.93
CA LYS A 119 19.92 2.06 -11.21
C LYS A 119 18.97 0.91 -10.87
N LEU A 120 18.85 -0.05 -11.76
CA LEU A 120 18.02 -1.23 -11.64
C LEU A 120 18.82 -2.46 -11.20
N ALA A 121 18.18 -3.42 -10.58
CA ALA A 121 18.79 -4.67 -10.13
C ALA A 121 19.35 -5.49 -11.31
N GLY A 122 18.69 -5.47 -12.46
CA GLY A 122 19.17 -6.07 -13.71
C GLY A 122 20.37 -5.37 -14.35
N GLY A 123 20.96 -4.35 -13.68
CA GLY A 123 22.16 -3.64 -14.13
C GLY A 123 21.91 -2.43 -15.02
N SER A 124 20.72 -2.24 -15.54
CA SER A 124 20.37 -1.09 -16.37
C SER A 124 20.28 0.22 -15.55
N THR A 125 20.57 1.33 -16.22
CA THR A 125 20.40 2.68 -15.67
C THR A 125 19.43 3.47 -16.52
N LEU A 126 18.41 4.06 -15.89
CA LEU A 126 17.41 4.90 -16.54
C LEU A 126 17.60 6.36 -16.12
N PHE A 127 17.49 7.28 -17.08
CA PHE A 127 17.58 8.73 -16.84
C PHE A 127 16.20 9.35 -16.87
N TYR A 128 16.01 10.42 -16.08
CA TYR A 128 14.73 11.11 -15.96
C TYR A 128 14.87 12.62 -15.90
N ASP A 129 13.82 13.30 -16.32
CA ASP A 129 13.60 14.73 -16.06
C ASP A 129 12.83 14.94 -14.77
N ARG A 130 11.89 14.04 -14.49
CA ARG A 130 11.09 14.01 -13.25
C ARG A 130 10.99 12.58 -12.71
N LEU A 131 11.04 12.45 -11.39
CA LEU A 131 10.92 11.18 -10.70
C LEU A 131 9.76 11.22 -9.72
N ILE A 132 8.90 10.21 -9.78
CA ILE A 132 7.82 9.94 -8.82
C ILE A 132 8.20 8.68 -8.05
N VAL A 133 8.29 8.81 -6.73
CA VAL A 133 8.70 7.70 -5.85
C VAL A 133 7.49 7.21 -5.07
N SER A 134 7.03 6.00 -5.39
CA SER A 134 5.84 5.37 -4.81
C SER A 134 6.07 3.88 -4.50
N PRO A 135 7.12 3.52 -3.72
CA PRO A 135 7.57 2.14 -3.52
C PRO A 135 6.63 1.31 -2.64
N GLY A 136 5.63 1.93 -2.03
CA GLY A 136 4.75 1.28 -1.07
C GLY A 136 5.37 1.17 0.32
N ILE A 137 5.07 0.06 1.01
CA ILE A 137 5.52 -0.18 2.39
C ILE A 137 6.25 -1.51 2.49
N ASP A 138 7.03 -1.62 3.55
CA ASP A 138 7.49 -2.89 4.08
C ASP A 138 7.15 -3.05 5.56
N LEU A 139 7.36 -4.23 6.11
CA LEU A 139 7.00 -4.59 7.49
C LEU A 139 8.25 -4.61 8.36
N THR A 140 8.17 -3.98 9.52
CA THR A 140 9.26 -3.89 10.49
C THR A 140 9.11 -4.97 11.57
N TYR A 141 9.62 -6.15 11.31
CA TYR A 141 9.55 -7.30 12.23
C TYR A 141 10.48 -7.17 13.44
N ASP A 142 11.50 -6.34 13.37
CA ASP A 142 12.46 -6.05 14.44
C ASP A 142 11.79 -5.60 15.75
N LYS A 143 10.63 -4.97 15.65
CA LYS A 143 9.82 -4.53 16.80
C LYS A 143 8.92 -5.63 17.39
N LEU A 144 8.90 -6.81 16.78
CA LEU A 144 8.10 -7.96 17.19
C LEU A 144 9.00 -9.19 17.35
N PRO A 145 9.73 -9.34 18.48
CA PRO A 145 10.76 -10.37 18.65
C PRO A 145 10.27 -11.79 18.36
N GLY A 146 8.98 -12.09 18.59
CA GLY A 146 8.37 -13.36 18.25
C GLY A 146 8.38 -13.67 16.75
N MET A 147 8.31 -12.64 15.90
CA MET A 147 8.31 -12.76 14.44
C MET A 147 9.72 -12.94 13.85
N LEU A 148 10.77 -12.81 14.66
CA LEU A 148 12.15 -13.05 14.26
C LEU A 148 12.58 -14.52 14.45
N LYS A 149 11.73 -15.34 15.10
CA LYS A 149 11.99 -16.79 15.24
C LYS A 149 11.93 -17.47 13.87
N PRO A 150 12.71 -18.55 13.66
CA PRO A 150 12.63 -19.33 12.42
C PRO A 150 11.17 -19.71 12.10
N ASN A 151 10.78 -19.54 10.85
CA ASN A 151 9.45 -19.83 10.30
C ASN A 151 8.27 -19.02 10.84
N ALA A 152 8.44 -18.17 11.86
CA ALA A 152 7.32 -17.42 12.46
C ALA A 152 6.54 -16.59 11.42
N GLN A 153 7.22 -15.98 10.47
CA GLN A 153 6.58 -15.17 9.41
C GLN A 153 5.80 -16.02 8.40
N ASN A 154 6.08 -17.32 8.31
CA ASN A 154 5.36 -18.26 7.46
C ASN A 154 4.18 -18.91 8.19
N GLU A 155 4.23 -18.97 9.51
CA GLU A 155 3.20 -19.57 10.36
C GLU A 155 2.16 -18.55 10.82
N VAL A 156 2.61 -17.34 11.22
CA VAL A 156 1.76 -16.25 11.68
C VAL A 156 1.58 -15.26 10.54
N LEU A 157 0.61 -15.54 9.69
CA LEU A 157 0.34 -14.75 8.49
C LEU A 157 -0.41 -13.47 8.86
N HIS A 158 -0.06 -12.36 8.23
CA HIS A 158 -0.73 -11.08 8.43
C HIS A 158 -1.53 -10.57 7.21
N ALA A 159 -1.13 -10.96 5.98
CA ALA A 159 -1.75 -10.55 4.70
C ALA A 159 -1.96 -9.02 4.52
N TRP A 160 -1.09 -8.19 5.13
CA TRP A 160 -1.07 -6.73 4.90
C TRP A 160 -0.30 -6.33 3.63
N LYS A 161 0.39 -7.29 3.02
CA LYS A 161 0.76 -7.32 1.62
C LYS A 161 -0.10 -8.39 0.96
N ALA A 162 -1.02 -7.98 0.10
CA ALA A 162 -1.91 -8.92 -0.57
C ALA A 162 -1.14 -9.84 -1.53
N GLY A 163 -1.47 -11.11 -1.53
CA GLY A 163 -0.78 -12.14 -2.32
C GLY A 163 -0.85 -13.51 -1.65
N GLU A 164 0.27 -14.22 -1.59
CA GLU A 164 0.36 -15.58 -1.05
C GLU A 164 -0.14 -15.69 0.40
N GLN A 165 0.18 -14.71 1.25
CA GLN A 165 -0.32 -14.69 2.62
C GLN A 165 -1.85 -14.54 2.70
N THR A 166 -2.48 -13.83 1.76
CA THR A 166 -3.95 -13.73 1.69
C THR A 166 -4.56 -15.11 1.42
N VAL A 167 -4.01 -15.83 0.46
CA VAL A 167 -4.41 -17.22 0.13
C VAL A 167 -4.13 -18.15 1.32
N GLY A 168 -2.97 -18.00 1.95
CA GLY A 168 -2.58 -18.78 3.12
C GLY A 168 -3.56 -18.61 4.27
N LEU A 169 -3.90 -17.37 4.65
CA LEU A 169 -4.89 -17.10 5.70
C LEU A 169 -6.28 -17.63 5.36
N ARG A 170 -6.71 -17.51 4.09
CA ARG A 170 -7.97 -18.09 3.64
C ARG A 170 -7.96 -19.62 3.85
N LYS A 171 -6.90 -20.30 3.43
CA LYS A 171 -6.76 -21.76 3.63
C LYS A 171 -6.73 -22.16 5.11
N GLN A 172 -6.03 -21.40 5.97
CA GLN A 172 -6.04 -21.63 7.41
C GLN A 172 -7.46 -21.53 7.99
N LEU A 173 -8.23 -20.52 7.58
CA LEU A 173 -9.61 -20.34 8.01
C LEU A 173 -10.51 -21.50 7.54
N GLU A 174 -10.39 -21.94 6.30
CA GLU A 174 -11.16 -23.04 5.72
C GLU A 174 -10.84 -24.39 6.38
N SER A 175 -9.58 -24.61 6.75
CA SER A 175 -9.11 -25.84 7.40
C SER A 175 -9.31 -25.86 8.91
N MET A 176 -9.85 -24.79 9.48
CA MET A 176 -10.01 -24.68 10.93
C MET A 176 -11.01 -25.72 11.46
N LYS A 177 -10.61 -26.45 12.48
CA LYS A 177 -11.48 -27.45 13.14
C LYS A 177 -12.76 -26.80 13.65
N ASN A 178 -13.85 -27.57 13.67
CA ASN A 178 -15.12 -27.12 14.21
C ASN A 178 -14.96 -26.68 15.67
N GLY A 179 -15.34 -25.46 16.00
CA GLY A 179 -15.13 -24.82 17.30
C GLY A 179 -13.71 -24.26 17.51
N GLY A 180 -12.87 -24.21 16.46
CA GLY A 180 -11.55 -23.58 16.52
C GLY A 180 -11.61 -22.06 16.76
N VAL A 181 -10.45 -21.48 17.08
CA VAL A 181 -10.33 -20.04 17.35
C VAL A 181 -9.44 -19.39 16.30
N PHE A 182 -9.96 -18.34 15.66
CA PHE A 182 -9.19 -17.46 14.80
C PHE A 182 -8.72 -16.25 15.62
N ALA A 183 -7.44 -16.20 15.97
CA ALA A 183 -6.87 -15.13 16.77
C ALA A 183 -6.31 -14.01 15.89
N ILE A 184 -6.60 -12.76 16.24
CA ILE A 184 -6.04 -11.56 15.60
C ILE A 184 -5.29 -10.78 16.67
N SER A 185 -3.98 -10.62 16.51
CA SER A 185 -3.17 -9.75 17.36
C SER A 185 -3.04 -8.36 16.75
N ILE A 186 -3.36 -7.33 17.51
CA ILE A 186 -3.31 -5.92 17.10
C ILE A 186 -2.25 -5.21 17.94
N PRO A 187 -1.24 -4.59 17.32
CA PRO A 187 -0.20 -3.87 18.04
C PRO A 187 -0.69 -2.55 18.62
N LEU A 188 0.07 -1.98 19.54
CA LEU A 188 -0.19 -0.64 20.04
C LEU A 188 -0.09 0.38 18.89
N ALA A 189 -1.04 1.30 18.84
CA ALA A 189 -1.05 2.41 17.88
C ALA A 189 0.16 3.34 18.11
N PRO A 190 0.69 3.98 17.04
CA PRO A 190 0.15 4.02 15.68
C PRO A 190 0.60 2.83 14.83
N TYR A 191 -0.34 2.28 14.05
CA TYR A 191 -0.06 1.26 13.05
C TYR A 191 -0.83 1.54 11.75
N ARG A 192 -0.42 0.88 10.66
CA ARG A 192 -1.04 1.09 9.34
C ARG A 192 -2.42 0.48 9.28
N CYS A 193 -3.37 1.20 8.67
CA CYS A 193 -4.74 0.79 8.44
C CYS A 193 -5.49 0.45 9.74
N PRO A 194 -5.73 1.45 10.62
CA PRO A 194 -6.37 1.21 11.92
C PRO A 194 -7.70 0.44 11.89
N PRO A 195 -8.62 0.61 10.91
CA PRO A 195 -9.84 -0.20 10.84
C PRO A 195 -9.62 -1.65 10.35
N GLY A 196 -8.48 -1.92 9.68
CA GLY A 196 -8.25 -3.19 8.97
C GLY A 196 -8.37 -4.46 9.81
N PRO A 197 -7.78 -4.55 11.01
CA PRO A 197 -7.93 -5.73 11.88
C PRO A 197 -9.37 -5.98 12.31
N TYR A 198 -10.10 -4.93 12.66
CA TYR A 198 -11.50 -5.01 13.10
C TYR A 198 -12.43 -5.40 11.95
N GLU A 199 -12.18 -4.85 10.75
CA GLU A 199 -12.87 -5.28 9.53
C GLU A 199 -12.61 -6.76 9.23
N ARG A 200 -11.35 -7.22 9.37
CA ARG A 200 -11.00 -8.63 9.19
C ARG A 200 -11.74 -9.51 10.19
N ALA A 201 -11.86 -9.08 11.45
CA ALA A 201 -12.62 -9.80 12.46
C ALA A 201 -14.08 -9.99 12.03
N CYS A 202 -14.73 -8.93 11.52
CA CYS A 202 -16.10 -9.02 10.98
C CYS A 202 -16.19 -9.99 9.80
N GLN A 203 -15.26 -9.92 8.84
CA GLN A 203 -15.27 -10.83 7.68
C GLN A 203 -15.08 -12.29 8.07
N VAL A 204 -14.18 -12.56 9.02
CA VAL A 204 -13.95 -13.91 9.54
C VAL A 204 -15.15 -14.39 10.35
N ALA A 205 -15.73 -13.54 11.22
CA ALA A 205 -16.91 -13.90 12.00
C ALA A 205 -18.11 -14.23 11.11
N ASN A 206 -18.33 -13.44 10.05
CA ASN A 206 -19.38 -13.73 9.07
C ASN A 206 -19.15 -15.07 8.34
N TYR A 207 -17.90 -15.40 7.99
CA TYR A 207 -17.56 -16.69 7.43
C TYR A 207 -17.85 -17.83 8.43
N LEU A 208 -17.43 -17.67 9.70
CA LEU A 208 -17.64 -18.68 10.73
C LEU A 208 -19.13 -18.91 11.03
N LYS A 209 -19.93 -17.85 11.08
CA LYS A 209 -21.41 -17.95 11.26
C LYS A 209 -22.04 -18.91 10.26
N GLN A 210 -21.51 -18.96 9.04
CA GLN A 210 -22.05 -19.78 7.95
C GLN A 210 -21.41 -21.17 7.85
N ASN A 211 -20.11 -21.30 8.13
CA ASN A 211 -19.33 -22.48 7.79
C ASN A 211 -18.77 -23.23 9.02
N ASN A 212 -18.64 -22.54 10.15
CA ASN A 212 -18.13 -23.10 11.41
C ASN A 212 -18.77 -22.41 12.60
N PRO A 213 -20.08 -22.61 12.86
CA PRO A 213 -20.85 -21.82 13.82
C PRO A 213 -20.42 -21.96 15.29
N ARG A 214 -19.58 -22.96 15.62
CA ARG A 214 -18.91 -23.07 16.93
C ARG A 214 -17.54 -22.42 16.98
N GLY A 215 -17.03 -21.96 15.83
CA GLY A 215 -15.78 -21.23 15.72
C GLY A 215 -15.88 -19.84 16.38
N LYS A 216 -14.74 -19.32 16.82
CA LYS A 216 -14.65 -18.02 17.50
C LYS A 216 -13.59 -17.15 16.87
N VAL A 217 -13.82 -15.83 16.87
CA VAL A 217 -12.80 -14.83 16.61
C VAL A 217 -12.33 -14.27 17.95
N LEU A 218 -11.03 -14.25 18.16
CA LEU A 218 -10.40 -13.66 19.34
C LEU A 218 -9.55 -12.46 18.90
N ILE A 219 -9.91 -11.27 19.36
CA ILE A 219 -9.13 -10.04 19.11
C ILE A 219 -8.26 -9.78 20.35
N LEU A 220 -6.95 -9.88 20.16
CA LEU A 220 -5.91 -9.55 21.16
C LEU A 220 -5.37 -8.17 20.84
N ASP A 221 -6.01 -7.14 21.39
CA ASP A 221 -5.70 -5.74 21.09
C ASP A 221 -4.83 -5.15 22.19
N ALA A 222 -3.67 -4.59 21.83
CA ALA A 222 -2.80 -3.89 22.76
C ALA A 222 -3.31 -2.46 23.13
N ASN A 223 -4.35 -1.99 22.46
CA ASN A 223 -4.96 -0.68 22.70
C ASN A 223 -6.10 -0.80 23.71
N GLN A 224 -6.38 0.28 24.44
CA GLN A 224 -7.45 0.29 25.44
C GLN A 224 -8.85 0.17 24.82
N ASP A 225 -8.99 0.58 23.57
CA ASP A 225 -10.25 0.52 22.82
C ASP A 225 -9.99 0.39 21.31
N VAL A 226 -11.03 0.10 20.55
CA VAL A 226 -11.02 0.06 19.08
C VAL A 226 -10.51 1.39 18.53
N THR A 227 -9.34 1.37 17.90
CA THR A 227 -8.59 2.57 17.50
C THR A 227 -9.21 3.36 16.34
N SER A 228 -10.19 2.78 15.63
CA SER A 228 -10.84 3.43 14.49
C SER A 228 -12.27 2.93 14.33
N LYS A 229 -13.21 3.86 14.17
CA LYS A 229 -14.65 3.56 13.97
C LYS A 229 -15.25 2.69 15.10
N GLY A 230 -14.80 2.89 16.34
CA GLY A 230 -15.12 2.04 17.49
C GLY A 230 -16.61 1.78 17.68
N ALA A 231 -17.44 2.83 17.67
CA ALA A 231 -18.89 2.69 17.83
C ALA A 231 -19.52 1.79 16.75
N LEU A 232 -19.06 1.88 15.50
CA LEU A 232 -19.57 1.06 14.41
C LEU A 232 -19.20 -0.42 14.60
N PHE A 233 -17.92 -0.70 14.90
CA PHE A 233 -17.48 -2.09 15.07
C PHE A 233 -18.09 -2.73 16.30
N LYS A 234 -18.18 -2.02 17.45
CA LYS A 234 -18.82 -2.54 18.66
C LYS A 234 -20.29 -2.89 18.40
N LYS A 235 -21.02 -2.00 17.72
CA LYS A 235 -22.41 -2.28 17.33
C LYS A 235 -22.52 -3.55 16.50
N VAL A 236 -21.66 -3.72 15.48
CA VAL A 236 -21.67 -4.93 14.65
C VAL A 236 -21.32 -6.18 15.45
N TYR A 237 -20.40 -6.09 16.42
CA TYR A 237 -20.05 -7.24 17.27
C TYR A 237 -21.20 -7.66 18.17
N GLU A 238 -21.98 -6.72 18.67
CA GLU A 238 -23.13 -6.97 19.56
C GLU A 238 -24.38 -7.44 18.81
N GLU A 239 -24.64 -6.90 17.62
CA GLU A 239 -25.88 -7.16 16.87
C GLU A 239 -25.77 -8.34 15.89
N GLU A 240 -24.58 -8.63 15.38
CA GLU A 240 -24.41 -9.59 14.28
C GLU A 240 -23.67 -10.87 14.69
N PHE A 241 -22.87 -10.82 15.76
CA PHE A 241 -21.99 -11.92 16.18
C PHE A 241 -22.07 -12.23 17.68
#